data_4e664af6fbbf574efd327227f0fa0a5b
#
_entry.id   4e664af6fbbf574efd327227f0fa0a5b
#
_cell.length_a   1.000
_cell.length_b   1.000
_cell.length_c   1.000
_cell.angle_alpha   90.00
_cell.angle_beta   90.00
_cell.angle_gamma   90.00
#
_symmetry.space_group_name_H-M   'P 1'
#
loop_
_entity.id
_entity.type
_entity.pdbx_description
1 polymer ?
#
loop_
_entity_poly.entity_id
_entity_poly.type
_entity_poly.pdbx_seq_one_letter_code
_entity_poly.pdbx_strand_id
1 'polypeptide(L)'
;MSSNIVLKASELNKSFSGIVAAKDINVSINQGEIIGIIGANGAGKTVFVNMITGYLKPTSGKIEFMGSDITGIEPRKATHIGLCRSFQISQVFMTMTVKQNLMIAMSLAKKVVRHYWTP
;
A
#
# COMPACT_ATOMS: atom_id res chain seq x y z
N MET A 1 -6.81 14.10 21.94
CA MET A 1 -6.85 14.46 20.51
C MET A 1 -6.96 13.23 19.66
N SER A 2 -8.01 13.15 18.88
CA SER A 2 -8.12 12.08 17.91
C SER A 2 -7.07 12.27 16.83
N SER A 3 -6.14 11.35 16.73
CA SER A 3 -5.18 11.36 15.63
C SER A 3 -5.90 10.90 14.37
N ASN A 4 -5.77 11.66 13.27
CA ASN A 4 -6.30 11.29 11.96
C ASN A 4 -5.32 10.33 11.27
N ILE A 5 -4.99 9.23 11.93
CA ILE A 5 -4.07 8.23 11.37
C ILE A 5 -4.77 7.49 10.25
N VAL A 6 -4.19 7.57 9.05
CA VAL A 6 -4.69 6.88 7.86
C VAL A 6 -4.07 5.49 7.75
N LEU A 7 -2.76 5.41 7.96
CA LEU A 7 -2.02 4.15 7.87
C LEU A 7 -1.13 3.98 9.09
N LYS A 8 -1.14 2.81 9.69
CA LYS A 8 -0.29 2.48 10.83
C LYS A 8 0.31 1.10 10.67
N ALA A 9 1.64 1.03 10.70
CA ALA A 9 2.38 -0.22 10.77
C ALA A 9 2.99 -0.36 12.16
N SER A 10 2.78 -1.51 12.80
CA SER A 10 3.25 -1.77 14.16
C SER A 10 4.06 -3.05 14.18
N GLU A 11 5.30 -2.98 14.68
CA GLU A 11 6.20 -4.12 14.83
C GLU A 11 6.27 -4.99 13.56
N LEU A 12 6.37 -4.35 12.40
CA LEU A 12 6.30 -5.03 11.12
C LEU A 12 7.62 -5.68 10.77
N ASN A 13 7.59 -6.98 10.50
CA ASN A 13 8.77 -7.78 10.21
C ASN A 13 8.57 -8.63 8.97
N LYS A 14 9.65 -8.82 8.22
CA LYS A 14 9.67 -9.75 7.08
C LYS A 14 11.00 -10.46 6.99
N SER A 15 10.93 -11.79 6.95
CA SER A 15 12.10 -12.65 6.76
C SER A 15 11.84 -13.62 5.61
N PHE A 16 12.89 -13.91 4.85
CA PHE A 16 12.89 -14.89 3.78
C PHE A 16 13.96 -15.93 4.11
N SER A 17 13.56 -17.17 4.44
CA SER A 17 14.49 -18.28 4.71
C SER A 17 15.66 -17.87 5.63
N GLY A 18 15.34 -17.24 6.77
CA GLY A 18 16.33 -16.81 7.74
C GLY A 18 17.00 -15.46 7.46
N ILE A 19 16.74 -14.85 6.31
CA ILE A 19 17.27 -13.53 5.98
C ILE A 19 16.23 -12.48 6.35
N VAL A 20 16.61 -11.56 7.25
CA VAL A 20 15.72 -10.47 7.68
C VAL A 20 15.73 -9.35 6.63
N ALA A 21 14.59 -9.14 5.97
CA ALA A 21 14.41 -8.09 4.97
C ALA A 21 13.84 -6.81 5.57
N ALA A 22 13.06 -6.91 6.64
CA ALA A 22 12.52 -5.78 7.38
C ALA A 22 12.37 -6.18 8.84
N LYS A 23 12.71 -5.27 9.76
CA LYS A 23 12.68 -5.55 11.19
C LYS A 23 12.10 -4.38 11.98
N ASP A 24 11.15 -4.70 12.85
CA ASP A 24 10.58 -3.76 13.82
C ASP A 24 10.18 -2.41 13.21
N ILE A 25 9.49 -2.44 12.09
CA ILE A 25 9.04 -1.22 11.43
C ILE A 25 7.80 -0.69 12.13
N ASN A 26 7.89 0.53 12.64
CA ASN A 26 6.78 1.25 13.25
C ASN A 26 6.63 2.59 12.53
N VAL A 27 5.50 2.78 11.87
CA VAL A 27 5.21 3.98 11.08
C VAL A 27 3.74 4.36 11.26
N SER A 28 3.48 5.64 11.44
CA SER A 28 2.12 6.18 11.43
C SER A 28 2.04 7.32 10.43
N ILE A 29 1.06 7.29 9.57
CA ILE A 29 0.83 8.32 8.56
C ILE A 29 -0.53 8.94 8.82
N ASN A 30 -0.56 10.26 9.03
CA ASN A 30 -1.80 11.00 9.25
C ASN A 30 -2.36 11.52 7.93
N GLN A 31 -3.64 11.83 7.95
CA GLN A 31 -4.30 12.45 6.81
C GLN A 31 -3.60 13.75 6.40
N GLY A 32 -3.36 13.91 5.11
CA GLY A 32 -2.71 15.09 4.55
C GLY A 32 -1.19 15.09 4.62
N GLU A 33 -0.58 14.07 5.19
CA GLU A 33 0.88 13.97 5.25
C GLU A 33 1.48 13.36 3.98
N ILE A 34 2.66 13.85 3.64
CA ILE A 34 3.54 13.24 2.64
C ILE A 34 4.78 12.76 3.36
N ILE A 35 5.08 11.47 3.28
CA ILE A 35 6.21 10.87 3.98
C ILE A 35 7.24 10.37 2.97
N GLY A 36 8.50 10.76 3.18
CA GLY A 36 9.64 10.25 2.43
C GLY A 36 10.28 9.07 3.14
N ILE A 37 10.64 8.05 2.38
CA ILE A 37 11.40 6.91 2.88
C ILE A 37 12.79 6.95 2.27
N ILE A 38 13.79 7.07 3.11
CA ILE A 38 15.18 7.21 2.69
C ILE A 38 15.98 6.00 3.17
N GLY A 39 16.83 5.48 2.32
CA GLY A 39 17.73 4.38 2.65
C GLY A 39 18.46 3.88 1.43
N ALA A 40 19.55 3.17 1.65
CA ALA A 40 20.32 2.55 0.58
C ALA A 40 19.50 1.44 -0.10
N ASN A 41 19.88 1.06 -1.32
CA ASN A 41 19.30 -0.10 -2.00
C ASN A 41 19.50 -1.35 -1.11
N GLY A 42 18.43 -2.12 -0.94
CA GLY A 42 18.45 -3.29 -0.06
C GLY A 42 18.14 -2.99 1.41
N ALA A 43 17.82 -1.74 1.76
CA ALA A 43 17.47 -1.35 3.13
C ALA A 43 16.01 -1.66 3.52
N GLY A 44 15.26 -2.38 2.68
CA GLY A 44 13.90 -2.81 2.99
C GLY A 44 12.79 -1.86 2.55
N LYS A 45 13.11 -0.80 1.81
CA LYS A 45 12.09 0.17 1.32
C LYS A 45 11.03 -0.50 0.46
N THR A 46 11.46 -1.27 -0.52
CA THR A 46 10.56 -2.00 -1.43
C THR A 46 9.77 -3.07 -0.67
N VAL A 47 10.41 -3.77 0.25
CA VAL A 47 9.76 -4.77 1.09
C VAL A 47 8.64 -4.12 1.92
N PHE A 48 8.91 -2.98 2.52
CA PHE A 48 7.93 -2.23 3.30
C PHE A 48 6.72 -1.83 2.45
N VAL A 49 6.96 -1.22 1.29
CA VAL A 49 5.88 -0.82 0.37
C VAL A 49 5.08 -2.03 -0.10
N ASN A 50 5.76 -3.14 -0.41
CA ASN A 50 5.09 -4.37 -0.83
C ASN A 50 4.22 -4.96 0.28
N MET A 51 4.64 -4.89 1.53
CA MET A 51 3.84 -5.36 2.65
C MET A 51 2.57 -4.53 2.85
N ILE A 52 2.70 -3.21 2.76
CA ILE A 52 1.55 -2.29 2.93
C ILE A 52 0.53 -2.49 1.82
N THR A 53 0.98 -2.65 0.59
CA THR A 53 0.11 -2.72 -0.58
C THR A 53 -0.37 -4.14 -0.91
N GLY A 54 0.03 -5.13 -0.11
CA GLY A 54 -0.48 -6.49 -0.23
C GLY A 54 0.30 -7.42 -1.16
N TYR A 55 1.38 -6.93 -1.79
CA TYR A 55 2.21 -7.75 -2.68
C TYR A 55 3.12 -8.70 -1.90
N LEU A 56 3.25 -8.49 -0.61
CA LEU A 56 4.08 -9.31 0.25
C LEU A 56 3.41 -9.43 1.62
N LYS A 57 3.28 -10.65 2.11
CA LYS A 57 2.68 -10.88 3.42
C LYS A 57 3.73 -10.69 4.51
N PRO A 58 3.48 -9.91 5.57
CA PRO A 58 4.39 -9.80 6.70
C PRO A 58 4.63 -11.13 7.39
N THR A 59 5.83 -11.34 7.91
CA THR A 59 6.12 -12.48 8.77
C THR A 59 5.45 -12.31 10.13
N SER A 60 5.48 -11.08 10.65
CA SER A 60 4.80 -10.70 11.89
C SER A 60 4.53 -9.21 11.89
N GLY A 61 3.76 -8.75 12.85
CA GLY A 61 3.36 -7.37 12.98
C GLY A 61 1.96 -7.10 12.44
N LYS A 62 1.56 -5.83 12.44
CA LYS A 62 0.21 -5.43 12.12
C LYS A 62 0.20 -4.21 11.21
N ILE A 63 -0.70 -4.19 10.26
CA ILE A 63 -0.95 -3.05 9.38
C ILE A 63 -2.41 -2.65 9.52
N GLU A 64 -2.66 -1.38 9.84
CA GLU A 64 -4.00 -0.82 9.94
C GLU A 64 -4.17 0.29 8.92
N PHE A 65 -5.30 0.30 8.25
CA PHE A 65 -5.68 1.36 7.30
C PHE A 65 -7.07 1.86 7.67
N MET A 66 -7.18 3.17 7.93
CA MET A 66 -8.44 3.82 8.36
C MET A 66 -9.07 3.12 9.55
N GLY A 67 -8.24 2.64 10.50
CA GLY A 67 -8.69 1.96 11.70
C GLY A 67 -9.00 0.47 11.56
N SER A 68 -8.91 -0.09 10.36
CA SER A 68 -9.16 -1.50 10.11
C SER A 68 -7.87 -2.27 9.90
N ASP A 69 -7.79 -3.48 10.43
CA ASP A 69 -6.65 -4.37 10.24
C ASP A 69 -6.64 -4.89 8.80
N ILE A 70 -5.59 -4.57 8.06
CA ILE A 70 -5.42 -5.02 6.68
C ILE A 70 -4.19 -5.91 6.52
N THR A 71 -3.64 -6.44 7.61
CA THR A 71 -2.45 -7.27 7.58
C THR A 71 -2.64 -8.46 6.64
N GLY A 72 -1.75 -8.61 5.66
CA GLY A 72 -1.83 -9.70 4.68
C GLY A 72 -2.92 -9.53 3.63
N ILE A 73 -3.47 -8.34 3.47
CA ILE A 73 -4.50 -8.05 2.45
C ILE A 73 -3.98 -8.32 1.04
N GLU A 74 -4.86 -8.79 0.15
CA GLU A 74 -4.55 -8.94 -1.26
C GLU A 74 -4.43 -7.58 -1.95
N PRO A 75 -3.53 -7.41 -2.95
CA PRO A 75 -3.36 -6.13 -3.65
C PRO A 75 -4.66 -5.58 -4.25
N ARG A 76 -5.47 -6.45 -4.81
CA ARG A 76 -6.76 -6.07 -5.39
C ARG A 76 -7.68 -5.45 -4.34
N LYS A 77 -7.75 -6.06 -3.15
CA LYS A 77 -8.56 -5.54 -2.04
C LYS A 77 -7.99 -4.24 -1.49
N ALA A 78 -6.67 -4.13 -1.41
CA ALA A 78 -6.01 -2.90 -0.99
C ALA A 78 -6.38 -1.73 -1.90
N THR A 79 -6.36 -1.95 -3.21
CA THR A 79 -6.78 -0.93 -4.19
C THR A 79 -8.25 -0.54 -4.00
N HIS A 80 -9.12 -1.51 -3.73
CA HIS A 80 -10.54 -1.26 -3.51
C HIS A 80 -10.82 -0.39 -2.29
N ILE A 81 -10.02 -0.50 -1.26
CA ILE A 81 -10.20 0.33 -0.05
C ILE A 81 -9.50 1.68 -0.16
N GLY A 82 -8.84 1.98 -1.29
CA GLY A 82 -8.22 3.26 -1.55
C GLY A 82 -6.72 3.31 -1.34
N LEU A 83 -6.09 2.19 -1.06
CA LEU A 83 -4.64 2.10 -0.88
C LEU A 83 -4.00 1.70 -2.20
N CYS A 84 -3.50 2.68 -2.94
CA CYS A 84 -2.97 2.50 -4.28
C CYS A 84 -1.46 2.69 -4.31
N ARG A 85 -0.83 2.13 -5.33
CA ARG A 85 0.61 2.16 -5.51
C ARG A 85 0.95 2.53 -6.95
N SER A 86 1.98 3.37 -7.14
CA SER A 86 2.62 3.53 -8.43
C SER A 86 3.80 2.56 -8.52
N PHE A 87 4.05 2.05 -9.72
CA PHE A 87 5.13 1.09 -9.94
C PHE A 87 6.33 1.79 -10.56
N GLN A 88 7.52 1.33 -10.20
CA GLN A 88 8.78 1.81 -10.77
C GLN A 88 8.82 1.54 -12.28
N ILE A 89 8.27 0.40 -12.70
CA ILE A 89 8.10 0.05 -14.12
C ILE A 89 6.62 0.21 -14.44
N SER A 90 6.32 0.93 -15.51
CA SER A 90 4.92 1.19 -15.91
C SER A 90 4.16 -0.09 -16.19
N GLN A 91 2.96 -0.18 -15.61
CA GLN A 91 2.05 -1.31 -15.77
C GLN A 91 0.87 -0.86 -16.63
N VAL A 92 1.05 -0.90 -17.94
CA VAL A 92 0.02 -0.51 -18.91
C VAL A 92 -0.31 -1.67 -19.85
N PHE A 93 -1.50 -1.61 -20.44
CA PHE A 93 -1.91 -2.58 -21.45
C PHE A 93 -1.33 -2.15 -22.80
N MET A 94 -0.25 -2.81 -23.20
CA MET A 94 0.50 -2.45 -24.41
C MET A 94 -0.28 -2.60 -25.70
N THR A 95 -1.29 -3.47 -25.71
CA THR A 95 -2.16 -3.71 -26.89
C THR A 95 -3.32 -2.74 -27.00
N MET A 96 -3.46 -1.85 -26.02
CA MET A 96 -4.54 -0.85 -25.97
C MET A 96 -3.99 0.55 -26.20
N THR A 97 -4.86 1.44 -26.66
CA THR A 97 -4.52 2.86 -26.85
C THR A 97 -4.34 3.56 -25.50
N VAL A 98 -3.72 4.74 -25.52
CA VAL A 98 -3.61 5.61 -24.34
C VAL A 98 -4.99 5.92 -23.77
N LYS A 99 -5.96 6.26 -24.63
CA LYS A 99 -7.33 6.54 -24.24
C LYS A 99 -7.97 5.37 -23.52
N GLN A 100 -7.82 4.16 -24.06
CA GLN A 100 -8.36 2.95 -23.44
C GLN A 100 -7.73 2.68 -22.07
N ASN A 101 -6.41 2.83 -21.93
CA ASN A 101 -5.72 2.69 -20.65
C ASN A 101 -6.25 3.68 -19.61
N LEU A 102 -6.43 4.95 -20.01
CA LEU A 102 -6.96 5.98 -19.12
C LEU A 102 -8.41 5.70 -18.73
N MET A 103 -9.24 5.23 -19.67
CA MET A 103 -10.64 4.90 -19.39
C MET A 103 -10.77 3.76 -18.38
N ILE A 104 -9.92 2.74 -18.47
CA ILE A 104 -9.90 1.64 -17.49
C ILE A 104 -9.52 2.17 -16.12
N ALA A 105 -8.47 2.96 -16.02
CA ALA A 105 -8.00 3.53 -14.76
C ALA A 105 -9.08 4.42 -14.12
N MET A 106 -9.73 5.27 -14.91
CA MET A 106 -10.81 6.15 -14.43
C MET A 106 -12.04 5.36 -13.97
N SER A 107 -12.37 4.28 -14.66
CA SER A 107 -13.48 3.41 -14.32
C SER A 107 -13.26 2.74 -12.94
N LEU A 108 -12.05 2.26 -12.70
CA LEU A 108 -11.66 1.67 -11.40
C LEU A 108 -11.66 2.73 -10.28
N ALA A 109 -11.14 3.92 -10.57
CA ALA A 109 -11.10 5.02 -9.61
C ALA A 109 -12.51 5.45 -9.20
N LYS A 110 -13.45 5.51 -10.14
CA LYS A 110 -14.86 5.83 -9.85
C LYS A 110 -15.48 4.83 -8.88
N LYS A 111 -15.18 3.54 -9.04
CA LYS A 111 -15.68 2.50 -8.11
C LYS A 111 -15.13 2.72 -6.70
N VAL A 112 -13.86 3.03 -6.58
CA VAL A 112 -13.21 3.31 -5.30
C VAL A 112 -13.84 4.55 -4.65
N VAL A 113 -13.92 5.65 -5.38
CA VAL A 113 -14.52 6.89 -4.89
C VAL A 113 -15.97 6.67 -4.45
N ARG A 114 -16.74 5.94 -5.25
CA ARG A 114 -18.15 5.66 -4.96
C ARG A 114 -18.33 4.88 -3.67
N HIS A 115 -17.40 3.99 -3.35
CA HIS A 115 -17.46 3.20 -2.12
C HIS A 115 -17.25 4.03 -0.87
N TYR A 116 -16.37 5.06 -0.95
CA TYR A 116 -16.02 5.88 0.21
C TYR A 116 -16.83 7.17 0.35
N TRP A 117 -17.43 7.68 -0.73
CA TRP A 117 -18.10 8.98 -0.76
C TRP A 117 -19.61 8.92 -0.90
N THR A 118 -20.21 7.75 -0.99
CA THR A 118 -21.66 7.61 -0.89
C THR A 118 -22.06 7.49 0.57
N PRO A 119 -22.96 8.38 1.05
CA PRO A 119 -23.47 8.27 2.44
C PRO A 119 -24.25 6.99 2.67
#